data_c0d27d648767de72694b7fe4860a57f1
#
_entry.id   c0d27d648767de72694b7fe4860a57f1
#
_cell.length_a   1.000
_cell.length_b   1.000
_cell.length_c   1.000
_cell.angle_alpha   90.00
_cell.angle_beta   90.00
_cell.angle_gamma   90.00
#
_symmetry.space_group_name_H-M   'P 1'
#
loop_
_entity.id
_entity.type
_entity.pdbx_description
1 polymer ?
#
loop_
_entity_poly.entity_id
_entity_poly.type
_entity_poly.pdbx_seq_one_letter_code
_entity_poly.pdbx_strand_id
1 'polypeptide(L)'
;MKEMGLSVAKPRYKAEHQKSLPRAYFRNLLARQFDQPQPNLIWVSDITYIKVLDQYYYICVVLDLFSRRILSYSISDSINTVLTLAAFDDAFQSRNPPQDLMFHSDQGAQYTSYIFRAHLKELHIKQSFSTPGTPYDNSVCESFFHTLKKEALYHHLYGTPQELQAVLDEYINFYNSQRPHRKLNMKTPNQYESAFYSGCL
;
A
#
# COMPACT_ATOMS: atom_id res chain seq x y z
N MET A 1 -29.96 9.49 -37.94
CA MET A 1 -28.67 10.22 -37.85
C MET A 1 -27.66 9.93 -38.97
N LYS A 2 -27.97 9.07 -39.93
CA LYS A 2 -27.10 8.83 -41.11
C LYS A 2 -27.30 9.84 -42.23
N GLU A 3 -28.36 10.64 -42.15
CA GLU A 3 -28.72 11.59 -43.21
C GLU A 3 -28.19 13.03 -43.02
N MET A 4 -27.52 13.33 -41.89
CA MET A 4 -27.02 14.69 -41.64
C MET A 4 -25.49 14.83 -41.68
N GLY A 5 -24.74 13.83 -42.13
CA GLY A 5 -23.30 13.93 -42.34
C GLY A 5 -22.46 14.28 -41.06
N LEU A 6 -23.05 14.18 -39.86
CA LEU A 6 -22.38 14.52 -38.60
C LEU A 6 -21.63 13.27 -38.08
N SER A 7 -20.34 13.22 -38.32
CA SER A 7 -19.45 12.29 -37.63
C SER A 7 -18.93 12.95 -36.36
N VAL A 8 -19.20 12.35 -35.21
CA VAL A 8 -18.54 12.75 -33.93
C VAL A 8 -17.08 12.35 -34.04
N ALA A 9 -16.20 13.32 -34.23
CA ALA A 9 -14.77 13.10 -34.12
C ALA A 9 -14.45 12.69 -32.64
N LYS A 10 -14.17 11.42 -32.43
CA LYS A 10 -13.60 10.98 -31.16
C LYS A 10 -12.23 11.63 -31.02
N PRO A 11 -11.95 12.39 -29.94
CA PRO A 11 -10.62 12.92 -29.73
C PRO A 11 -9.67 11.72 -29.62
N ARG A 12 -8.74 11.59 -30.57
CA ARG A 12 -7.61 10.67 -30.45
C ARG A 12 -6.67 11.29 -29.42
N TYR A 13 -6.86 10.95 -28.16
CA TYR A 13 -5.79 11.08 -27.19
C TYR A 13 -4.67 10.15 -27.67
N LYS A 14 -3.66 10.71 -28.29
CA LYS A 14 -2.36 10.06 -28.39
C LYS A 14 -1.87 9.99 -26.97
N ALA A 15 -1.99 8.80 -26.33
CA ALA A 15 -1.18 8.50 -25.17
C ALA A 15 0.28 8.70 -25.63
N GLU A 16 0.90 9.79 -25.20
CA GLU A 16 2.35 9.91 -25.29
C GLU A 16 2.90 8.69 -24.59
N HIS A 17 3.50 7.78 -25.33
CA HIS A 17 4.26 6.69 -24.78
C HIS A 17 5.40 7.33 -23.98
N GLN A 18 5.15 7.56 -22.69
CA GLN A 18 6.22 7.94 -21.77
C GLN A 18 7.28 6.86 -21.85
N LYS A 19 8.47 7.24 -22.31
CA LYS A 19 9.62 6.34 -22.36
C LYS A 19 9.75 5.71 -20.98
N SER A 20 9.65 4.38 -20.90
CA SER A 20 9.86 3.64 -19.67
C SER A 20 11.23 4.01 -19.09
N LEU A 21 11.25 4.39 -17.81
CA LEU A 21 12.52 4.73 -17.18
C LEU A 21 13.45 3.49 -17.16
N PRO A 22 14.76 3.69 -17.27
CA PRO A 22 15.71 2.60 -17.15
C PRO A 22 15.51 1.85 -15.82
N ARG A 23 15.64 0.53 -15.80
CA ARG A 23 15.57 -0.29 -14.56
C ARG A 23 16.51 0.20 -13.44
N ALA A 24 17.65 0.79 -13.80
CA ALA A 24 18.59 1.41 -12.85
C ALA A 24 17.98 2.57 -12.04
N TYR A 25 16.86 3.10 -12.43
CA TYR A 25 16.15 4.16 -11.70
C TYR A 25 15.42 3.61 -10.46
N PHE A 26 14.97 2.36 -10.51
CA PHE A 26 14.18 1.72 -9.44
C PHE A 26 15.13 0.98 -8.49
N ARG A 27 15.70 1.71 -7.52
CA ARG A 27 16.69 1.16 -6.59
C ARG A 27 16.03 0.62 -5.32
N ASN A 28 16.59 -0.47 -4.80
CA ASN A 28 16.27 -0.95 -3.46
C ASN A 28 17.13 -0.19 -2.43
N LEU A 29 16.55 0.89 -1.90
CA LEU A 29 17.19 1.70 -0.86
C LEU A 29 16.97 1.12 0.54
N LEU A 30 15.88 0.36 0.73
CA LEU A 30 15.56 -0.31 1.99
C LEU A 30 16.58 -1.40 2.34
N ALA A 31 17.09 -2.12 1.32
CA ALA A 31 18.11 -3.16 1.47
C ALA A 31 17.81 -4.15 2.63
N ARG A 32 16.52 -4.49 2.85
CA ARG A 32 16.02 -5.37 3.93
C ARG A 32 16.28 -4.87 5.36
N GLN A 33 16.56 -3.59 5.53
CA GLN A 33 16.66 -2.99 6.87
C GLN A 33 15.29 -2.77 7.46
N PHE A 34 14.62 -3.86 7.87
CA PHE A 34 13.24 -3.82 8.34
C PHE A 34 13.07 -3.34 9.77
N ASP A 35 14.16 -3.29 10.56
CA ASP A 35 14.13 -2.80 11.91
C ASP A 35 14.48 -1.32 11.92
N GLN A 36 13.52 -0.49 12.24
CA GLN A 36 13.65 0.95 12.23
C GLN A 36 13.72 1.50 13.65
N PRO A 37 14.47 2.60 13.91
CA PRO A 37 14.63 3.14 15.25
C PRO A 37 13.43 3.95 15.74
N GLN A 38 12.58 4.42 14.83
CA GLN A 38 11.42 5.26 15.16
C GLN A 38 10.32 5.17 14.10
N PRO A 39 9.07 5.54 14.45
CA PRO A 39 7.96 5.54 13.49
C PRO A 39 8.12 6.60 12.40
N ASN A 40 7.44 6.38 11.30
CA ASN A 40 7.38 7.29 10.14
C ASN A 40 8.72 7.55 9.43
N LEU A 41 9.72 6.69 9.58
CA LEU A 41 10.93 6.73 8.74
C LEU A 41 10.75 5.98 7.43
N ILE A 42 10.14 4.81 7.49
CA ILE A 42 9.93 3.96 6.32
C ILE A 42 8.54 3.36 6.37
N TRP A 43 7.78 3.64 5.33
CA TRP A 43 6.53 2.97 5.05
C TRP A 43 6.70 1.98 3.92
N VAL A 44 6.07 0.83 4.06
CA VAL A 44 6.03 -0.19 3.01
C VAL A 44 4.60 -0.38 2.53
N SER A 45 4.45 -0.68 1.26
CA SER A 45 3.15 -0.89 0.63
C SER A 45 3.20 -2.06 -0.33
N ASP A 46 2.07 -2.70 -0.46
CA ASP A 46 1.86 -3.79 -1.42
C ASP A 46 0.37 -3.96 -1.69
N ILE A 47 0.04 -4.73 -2.73
CA ILE A 47 -1.32 -4.99 -3.17
C ILE A 47 -1.59 -6.48 -3.13
N THR A 48 -2.70 -6.86 -2.52
CA THR A 48 -3.25 -8.20 -2.63
C THR A 48 -4.63 -8.19 -3.27
N TYR A 49 -5.21 -9.36 -3.50
CA TYR A 49 -6.55 -9.47 -4.03
C TYR A 49 -7.34 -10.57 -3.34
N ILE A 50 -8.66 -10.41 -3.37
CA ILE A 50 -9.66 -11.38 -2.92
C ILE A 50 -10.80 -11.42 -3.93
N LYS A 51 -11.46 -12.57 -4.03
CA LYS A 51 -12.63 -12.73 -4.88
C LYS A 51 -13.90 -12.45 -4.07
N VAL A 52 -14.75 -11.54 -4.58
CA VAL A 52 -16.10 -11.25 -4.06
C VAL A 52 -17.06 -11.68 -5.14
N LEU A 53 -17.86 -12.72 -4.88
CA LEU A 53 -18.63 -13.40 -5.91
C LEU A 53 -17.76 -13.79 -7.11
N ASP A 54 -18.02 -13.22 -8.27
CA ASP A 54 -17.28 -13.52 -9.51
C ASP A 54 -16.25 -12.46 -9.89
N GLN A 55 -16.09 -11.40 -9.08
CA GLN A 55 -15.18 -10.29 -9.33
C GLN A 55 -14.02 -10.27 -8.35
N TYR A 56 -12.82 -9.92 -8.85
CA TYR A 56 -11.66 -9.65 -7.99
C TYR A 56 -11.68 -8.22 -7.47
N TYR A 57 -11.37 -8.08 -6.19
CA TYR A 57 -11.12 -6.80 -5.53
C TYR A 57 -9.68 -6.77 -5.04
N TYR A 58 -9.05 -5.63 -5.26
CA TYR A 58 -7.66 -5.37 -4.92
C TYR A 58 -7.60 -4.54 -3.65
N ILE A 59 -6.71 -4.93 -2.75
CA ILE A 59 -6.52 -4.28 -1.45
C ILE A 59 -5.08 -3.79 -1.42
N CYS A 60 -4.90 -2.47 -1.39
CA CYS A 60 -3.61 -1.84 -1.16
C CYS A 60 -3.49 -1.48 0.32
N VAL A 61 -2.34 -1.72 0.94
CA VAL A 61 -2.07 -1.32 2.32
C VAL A 61 -0.82 -0.46 2.40
N VAL A 62 -0.78 0.42 3.39
CA VAL A 62 0.43 1.15 3.81
C VAL A 62 0.73 0.80 5.26
N LEU A 63 1.94 0.35 5.52
CA LEU A 63 2.40 -0.16 6.81
C LEU A 63 3.67 0.57 7.25
N ASP A 64 3.74 0.98 8.53
CA ASP A 64 4.94 1.52 9.14
C ASP A 64 5.91 0.41 9.57
N LEU A 65 7.17 0.49 9.14
CA LEU A 65 8.15 -0.57 9.44
C LEU A 65 8.58 -0.62 10.88
N PHE A 66 8.56 0.48 11.63
CA PHE A 66 8.93 0.48 13.04
C PHE A 66 7.92 -0.29 13.88
N SER A 67 6.65 0.12 13.80
CA SER A 67 5.58 -0.41 14.65
C SER A 67 4.83 -1.58 14.03
N ARG A 68 5.04 -1.89 12.75
CA ARG A 68 4.24 -2.85 11.97
C ARG A 68 2.76 -2.43 11.85
N ARG A 69 2.44 -1.21 12.21
CA ARG A 69 1.09 -0.67 12.19
C ARG A 69 0.60 -0.49 10.76
N ILE A 70 -0.60 -0.95 10.48
CA ILE A 70 -1.30 -0.59 9.26
C ILE A 70 -1.80 0.85 9.42
N LEU A 71 -1.30 1.73 8.58
CA LEU A 71 -1.62 3.15 8.62
C LEU A 71 -2.90 3.46 7.88
N SER A 72 -3.06 2.81 6.73
CA SER A 72 -4.21 2.95 5.85
C SER A 72 -4.35 1.73 4.94
N TYR A 73 -5.49 1.63 4.29
CA TYR A 73 -5.71 0.72 3.17
C TYR A 73 -6.77 1.29 2.22
N SER A 74 -6.79 0.79 1.01
CA SER A 74 -7.82 1.10 0.02
C SER A 74 -8.25 -0.16 -0.73
N ILE A 75 -9.49 -0.17 -1.23
CA ILE A 75 -10.07 -1.27 -2.00
C ILE A 75 -10.53 -0.74 -3.35
N SER A 76 -10.35 -1.52 -4.41
CA SER A 76 -10.87 -1.22 -5.74
C SER A 76 -11.15 -2.52 -6.50
N ASP A 77 -12.06 -2.46 -7.45
CA ASP A 77 -12.31 -3.51 -8.46
C ASP A 77 -11.26 -3.53 -9.57
N SER A 78 -10.38 -2.56 -9.59
CA SER A 78 -9.31 -2.45 -10.58
C SER A 78 -7.96 -2.13 -9.96
N ILE A 79 -6.92 -2.80 -10.45
CA ILE A 79 -5.55 -2.56 -10.04
C ILE A 79 -4.95 -1.40 -10.85
N ASN A 80 -4.93 -0.21 -10.26
CA ASN A 80 -4.48 1.01 -10.91
C ASN A 80 -3.75 1.96 -9.95
N THR A 81 -3.23 3.07 -10.46
CA THR A 81 -2.51 4.07 -9.66
C THR A 81 -3.42 4.80 -8.65
N VAL A 82 -4.73 4.92 -8.93
CA VAL A 82 -5.67 5.57 -8.00
C VAL A 82 -5.79 4.79 -6.70
N LEU A 83 -5.79 3.44 -6.79
CA LEU A 83 -5.80 2.56 -5.62
C LEU A 83 -4.60 2.83 -4.70
N THR A 84 -3.39 2.93 -5.25
CA THR A 84 -2.17 3.14 -4.47
C THR A 84 -2.07 4.57 -3.93
N LEU A 85 -2.52 5.57 -4.71
CA LEU A 85 -2.58 6.95 -4.24
C LEU A 85 -3.55 7.11 -3.09
N ALA A 86 -4.76 6.56 -3.17
CA ALA A 86 -5.74 6.64 -2.10
C ALA A 86 -5.18 6.10 -0.78
N ALA A 87 -4.59 4.89 -0.80
CA ALA A 87 -3.96 4.32 0.39
C ALA A 87 -2.82 5.19 0.92
N PHE A 88 -1.97 5.71 0.03
CA PHE A 88 -0.85 6.56 0.42
C PHE A 88 -1.33 7.89 1.03
N ASP A 89 -2.28 8.57 0.39
CA ASP A 89 -2.77 9.88 0.83
C ASP A 89 -3.48 9.80 2.18
N ASP A 90 -4.28 8.76 2.42
CA ASP A 90 -4.92 8.51 3.72
C ASP A 90 -3.87 8.31 4.83
N ALA A 91 -2.82 7.52 4.56
CA ALA A 91 -1.71 7.36 5.49
C ALA A 91 -0.98 8.69 5.74
N PHE A 92 -0.69 9.42 4.68
CA PHE A 92 0.04 10.68 4.75
C PHE A 92 -0.71 11.75 5.55
N GLN A 93 -2.01 11.92 5.30
CA GLN A 93 -2.86 12.87 6.01
C GLN A 93 -3.01 12.50 7.49
N SER A 94 -3.20 11.21 7.80
CA SER A 94 -3.38 10.75 9.19
C SER A 94 -2.12 10.84 10.03
N ARG A 95 -0.94 10.72 9.41
CA ARG A 95 0.34 10.63 10.11
C ARG A 95 1.16 11.92 10.10
N ASN A 96 0.95 12.78 9.10
CA ASN A 96 1.75 13.99 8.85
C ASN A 96 3.26 13.69 9.05
N PRO A 97 3.84 12.79 8.25
CA PRO A 97 5.19 12.27 8.49
C PRO A 97 6.26 13.35 8.24
N PRO A 98 7.48 13.17 8.80
CA PRO A 98 8.60 14.07 8.53
C PRO A 98 9.03 13.99 7.06
N GLN A 99 9.76 15.02 6.59
CA GLN A 99 10.23 15.12 5.19
C GLN A 99 11.20 14.01 4.74
N ASP A 100 11.78 13.27 5.69
CA ASP A 100 12.73 12.18 5.38
C ASP A 100 12.09 10.81 5.18
N LEU A 101 10.75 10.74 5.11
CA LEU A 101 10.03 9.50 4.88
C LEU A 101 10.53 8.80 3.61
N MET A 102 10.79 7.49 3.73
CA MET A 102 11.00 6.59 2.61
C MET A 102 9.74 5.75 2.40
N PHE A 103 9.29 5.66 1.15
CA PHE A 103 8.19 4.79 0.74
C PHE A 103 8.74 3.64 -0.10
N HIS A 104 8.57 2.41 0.37
CA HIS A 104 9.06 1.20 -0.29
C HIS A 104 7.91 0.34 -0.81
N SER A 105 8.03 -0.14 -2.04
CA SER A 105 7.07 -1.03 -2.68
C SER A 105 7.76 -2.00 -3.64
N ASP A 106 6.99 -2.89 -4.25
CA ASP A 106 7.44 -3.60 -5.44
C ASP A 106 7.53 -2.65 -6.65
N GLN A 107 7.96 -3.20 -7.81
CA GLN A 107 8.01 -2.48 -9.07
C GLN A 107 6.71 -2.60 -9.89
N GLY A 108 5.57 -2.76 -9.25
CA GLY A 108 4.26 -2.75 -9.90
C GLY A 108 4.02 -1.48 -10.71
N ALA A 109 3.27 -1.61 -11.81
CA ALA A 109 2.96 -0.49 -12.70
C ALA A 109 2.32 0.70 -11.97
N GLN A 110 1.57 0.43 -10.91
CA GLN A 110 0.89 1.42 -10.06
C GLN A 110 1.89 2.33 -9.34
N TYR A 111 2.94 1.73 -8.74
CA TYR A 111 3.98 2.45 -7.99
C TYR A 111 5.05 3.08 -8.90
N THR A 112 5.27 2.50 -10.08
CA THR A 112 6.23 3.02 -11.06
C THR A 112 5.61 4.04 -12.02
N SER A 113 4.30 4.26 -11.97
CA SER A 113 3.60 5.24 -12.79
C SER A 113 4.18 6.65 -12.58
N TYR A 114 4.13 7.47 -13.63
CA TYR A 114 4.56 8.86 -13.54
C TYR A 114 3.77 9.63 -12.47
N ILE A 115 2.46 9.42 -12.41
CA ILE A 115 1.56 10.12 -11.49
C ILE A 115 1.95 9.83 -10.05
N PHE A 116 2.11 8.56 -9.66
CA PHE A 116 2.51 8.18 -8.31
C PHE A 116 3.87 8.74 -7.93
N ARG A 117 4.86 8.60 -8.83
CA ARG A 117 6.22 9.11 -8.58
C ARG A 117 6.30 10.63 -8.50
N ALA A 118 5.54 11.36 -9.34
CA ALA A 118 5.46 12.81 -9.30
C ALA A 118 4.87 13.28 -7.97
N HIS A 119 3.79 12.63 -7.52
CA HIS A 119 3.15 12.92 -6.24
C HIS A 119 4.10 12.75 -5.04
N LEU A 120 4.81 11.60 -4.95
CA LEU A 120 5.79 11.40 -3.88
C LEU A 120 6.93 12.42 -3.94
N LYS A 121 7.36 12.80 -5.15
CA LYS A 121 8.41 13.80 -5.35
C LYS A 121 7.99 15.19 -4.87
N GLU A 122 6.75 15.60 -5.15
CA GLU A 122 6.18 16.87 -4.65
C GLU A 122 6.15 16.93 -3.12
N LEU A 123 5.90 15.79 -2.48
CA LEU A 123 5.94 15.64 -1.02
C LEU A 123 7.34 15.39 -0.46
N HIS A 124 8.39 15.47 -1.28
CA HIS A 124 9.80 15.20 -0.91
C HIS A 124 10.06 13.82 -0.33
N ILE A 125 9.25 12.82 -0.68
CA ILE A 125 9.37 11.44 -0.19
C ILE A 125 10.34 10.65 -1.06
N LYS A 126 11.26 9.94 -0.41
CA LYS A 126 12.20 9.04 -1.08
C LYS A 126 11.50 7.74 -1.47
N GLN A 127 11.50 7.41 -2.76
CA GLN A 127 10.92 6.15 -3.23
C GLN A 127 11.99 5.07 -3.32
N SER A 128 11.69 3.90 -2.78
CA SER A 128 12.50 2.68 -2.79
C SER A 128 11.71 1.52 -3.40
N PHE A 129 12.38 0.60 -4.08
CA PHE A 129 11.73 -0.50 -4.79
C PHE A 129 12.39 -1.84 -4.47
N SER A 130 11.58 -2.88 -4.30
CA SER A 130 12.07 -4.26 -4.25
C SER A 130 12.82 -4.63 -5.52
N THR A 131 13.82 -5.45 -5.40
CA THR A 131 14.52 -6.03 -6.56
C THR A 131 13.59 -7.00 -7.29
N PRO A 132 13.44 -6.92 -8.62
CA PRO A 132 12.59 -7.84 -9.36
C PRO A 132 12.93 -9.31 -9.08
N GLY A 133 11.89 -10.12 -8.81
CA GLY A 133 12.05 -11.54 -8.51
C GLY A 133 12.60 -11.83 -7.11
N THR A 134 12.63 -10.84 -6.22
CA THR A 134 13.12 -10.97 -4.86
C THR A 134 12.01 -10.63 -3.85
N PRO A 135 11.08 -11.56 -3.57
CA PRO A 135 9.95 -11.31 -2.67
C PRO A 135 10.40 -10.89 -1.27
N TYR A 136 11.50 -11.44 -0.78
CA TYR A 136 12.05 -11.09 0.54
C TYR A 136 12.32 -9.59 0.76
N ASP A 137 12.40 -8.79 -0.30
CA ASP A 137 12.63 -7.35 -0.18
C ASP A 137 11.38 -6.60 0.33
N ASN A 138 10.17 -7.21 0.24
CA ASN A 138 8.92 -6.69 0.81
C ASN A 138 8.23 -7.68 1.78
N SER A 139 9.04 -8.53 2.42
CA SER A 139 8.55 -9.64 3.26
C SER A 139 7.61 -9.21 4.41
N VAL A 140 7.69 -7.95 4.84
CA VAL A 140 6.80 -7.43 5.91
C VAL A 140 5.36 -7.31 5.42
N CYS A 141 5.13 -6.72 4.23
CA CYS A 141 3.79 -6.69 3.62
C CYS A 141 3.30 -8.09 3.28
N GLU A 142 4.17 -8.95 2.72
CA GLU A 142 3.81 -10.33 2.41
C GLU A 142 3.36 -11.10 3.67
N SER A 143 4.10 -10.95 4.77
CA SER A 143 3.73 -11.55 6.07
C SER A 143 2.40 -11.01 6.59
N PHE A 144 2.15 -9.71 6.46
CA PHE A 144 0.86 -9.13 6.82
C PHE A 144 -0.27 -9.72 5.98
N PHE A 145 -0.13 -9.76 4.66
CA PHE A 145 -1.17 -10.31 3.79
C PHE A 145 -1.42 -11.80 4.02
N HIS A 146 -0.37 -12.58 4.28
CA HIS A 146 -0.54 -13.98 4.67
C HIS A 146 -1.42 -14.09 5.93
N THR A 147 -1.12 -13.28 6.93
CA THR A 147 -1.85 -13.26 8.21
C THR A 147 -3.29 -12.78 8.03
N LEU A 148 -3.50 -11.66 7.31
CA LEU A 148 -4.82 -11.13 6.98
C LEU A 148 -5.70 -12.16 6.27
N LYS A 149 -5.16 -12.81 5.24
CA LYS A 149 -5.89 -13.84 4.48
C LYS A 149 -6.26 -15.02 5.35
N LYS A 150 -5.31 -15.49 6.17
CA LYS A 150 -5.51 -16.67 7.01
C LYS A 150 -6.41 -16.39 8.21
N GLU A 151 -6.31 -15.23 8.85
CA GLU A 151 -7.02 -14.92 10.08
C GLU A 151 -8.40 -14.28 9.84
N ALA A 152 -8.60 -13.62 8.67
CA ALA A 152 -9.85 -12.95 8.36
C ALA A 152 -10.45 -13.33 7.00
N LEU A 153 -9.75 -13.07 5.90
CA LEU A 153 -10.39 -13.06 4.58
C LEU A 153 -10.91 -14.42 4.10
N TYR A 154 -10.21 -15.52 4.41
CA TYR A 154 -10.59 -16.86 3.95
C TYR A 154 -11.71 -17.51 4.78
N HIS A 155 -12.15 -16.88 5.85
CA HIS A 155 -13.25 -17.39 6.68
C HIS A 155 -14.63 -16.86 6.26
N HIS A 156 -14.67 -15.97 5.26
CA HIS A 156 -15.90 -15.33 4.80
C HIS A 156 -16.14 -15.56 3.31
N LEU A 157 -17.41 -15.71 2.96
CA LEU A 157 -17.89 -15.59 1.60
C LEU A 157 -18.52 -14.21 1.46
N TYR A 158 -17.99 -13.40 0.57
CA TYR A 158 -18.43 -12.01 0.40
C TYR A 158 -19.50 -11.93 -0.68
N GLY A 159 -20.67 -11.42 -0.32
CA GLY A 159 -21.75 -11.09 -1.24
C GLY A 159 -21.63 -9.68 -1.83
N THR A 160 -20.93 -8.78 -1.13
CA THR A 160 -20.77 -7.38 -1.54
C THR A 160 -19.39 -6.84 -1.19
N PRO A 161 -18.90 -5.79 -1.89
CA PRO A 161 -17.68 -5.10 -1.51
C PRO A 161 -17.75 -4.44 -0.13
N GLN A 162 -18.93 -4.05 0.32
CA GLN A 162 -19.17 -3.46 1.64
C GLN A 162 -18.93 -4.46 2.76
N GLU A 163 -19.29 -5.73 2.56
CA GLU A 163 -18.96 -6.80 3.51
C GLU A 163 -17.45 -7.02 3.60
N LEU A 164 -16.75 -7.02 2.48
CA LEU A 164 -15.28 -7.07 2.47
C LEU A 164 -14.67 -5.88 3.23
N GLN A 165 -15.18 -4.67 3.00
CA GLN A 165 -14.75 -3.46 3.69
C GLN A 165 -14.93 -3.61 5.21
N ALA A 166 -16.10 -4.05 5.67
CA ALA A 166 -16.38 -4.21 7.09
C ALA A 166 -15.43 -5.21 7.78
N VAL A 167 -15.15 -6.34 7.11
CA VAL A 167 -14.20 -7.34 7.63
C VAL A 167 -12.78 -6.77 7.70
N LEU A 168 -12.36 -5.96 6.72
CA LEU A 168 -11.06 -5.30 6.73
C LEU A 168 -10.95 -4.26 7.84
N ASP A 169 -11.98 -3.43 8.05
CA ASP A 169 -12.03 -2.45 9.13
C ASP A 169 -11.88 -3.12 10.50
N GLU A 170 -12.66 -4.18 10.74
CA GLU A 170 -12.60 -4.94 11.98
C GLU A 170 -11.23 -5.58 12.18
N TYR A 171 -10.72 -6.25 11.15
CA TYR A 171 -9.42 -6.94 11.25
C TYR A 171 -8.25 -5.98 11.44
N ILE A 172 -8.20 -4.87 10.72
CA ILE A 172 -7.12 -3.88 10.85
C ILE A 172 -7.14 -3.23 12.23
N ASN A 173 -8.33 -2.94 12.77
CA ASN A 173 -8.45 -2.48 14.14
C ASN A 173 -7.95 -3.54 15.14
N PHE A 174 -8.34 -4.80 15.00
CA PHE A 174 -7.84 -5.91 15.81
C PHE A 174 -6.32 -6.05 15.69
N TYR A 175 -5.78 -6.06 14.47
CA TYR A 175 -4.35 -6.19 14.18
C TYR A 175 -3.53 -5.09 14.86
N ASN A 176 -3.99 -3.84 14.77
CA ASN A 176 -3.28 -2.69 15.33
C ASN A 176 -3.42 -2.57 16.85
N SER A 177 -4.56 -2.99 17.43
CA SER A 177 -4.93 -2.65 18.82
C SER A 177 -4.93 -3.83 19.77
N GLN A 178 -5.13 -5.06 19.28
CA GLN A 178 -5.35 -6.24 20.13
C GLN A 178 -4.41 -7.39 19.81
N ARG A 179 -4.00 -7.56 18.54
CA ARG A 179 -3.17 -8.67 18.13
C ARG A 179 -1.73 -8.51 18.61
N PRO A 180 -1.21 -9.42 19.47
CA PRO A 180 0.18 -9.35 19.91
C PRO A 180 1.14 -9.78 18.80
N HIS A 181 2.26 -9.09 18.69
CA HIS A 181 3.28 -9.34 17.68
C HIS A 181 4.59 -9.81 18.33
N ARG A 182 5.05 -11.00 17.95
CA ARG A 182 6.30 -11.55 18.47
C ARG A 182 7.49 -10.61 18.21
N LYS A 183 7.55 -9.99 17.03
CA LYS A 183 8.61 -9.03 16.67
C LYS A 183 8.58 -7.75 17.50
N LEU A 184 7.45 -7.41 18.10
CA LEU A 184 7.25 -6.23 18.95
C LEU A 184 7.23 -6.60 20.45
N ASN A 185 7.95 -7.66 20.84
CA ASN A 185 7.97 -8.15 22.23
C ASN A 185 6.56 -8.44 22.79
N MET A 186 5.70 -9.06 21.99
CA MET A 186 4.31 -9.38 22.28
C MET A 186 3.39 -8.16 22.51
N LYS A 187 3.85 -6.96 22.19
CA LYS A 187 2.99 -5.76 22.15
C LYS A 187 2.21 -5.71 20.84
N THR A 188 1.09 -5.01 20.86
CA THR A 188 0.38 -4.64 19.63
C THR A 188 1.12 -3.49 18.92
N PRO A 189 0.90 -3.26 17.61
CA PRO A 189 1.45 -2.11 16.91
C PRO A 189 1.21 -0.77 17.62
N ASN A 190 -0.02 -0.54 18.10
CA ASN A 190 -0.37 0.68 18.82
C ASN A 190 0.37 0.79 20.17
N GLN A 191 0.46 -0.31 20.93
CA GLN A 191 1.19 -0.31 22.20
C GLN A 191 2.69 -0.07 22.01
N TYR A 192 3.27 -0.65 20.95
CA TYR A 192 4.69 -0.49 20.65
C TYR A 192 5.00 0.96 20.27
N GLU A 193 4.17 1.57 19.43
CA GLU A 193 4.33 2.96 19.03
C GLU A 193 4.09 3.93 20.21
N SER A 194 3.09 3.67 21.05
CA SER A 194 2.83 4.45 22.26
C SER A 194 3.99 4.38 23.26
N ALA A 195 4.60 3.20 23.42
CA ALA A 195 5.77 3.04 24.29
C ALA A 195 6.98 3.83 23.80
N PHE A 196 7.17 3.97 22.49
CA PHE A 196 8.19 4.81 21.90
C PHE A 196 7.98 6.29 22.28
N TYR A 197 6.78 6.82 22.08
CA TYR A 197 6.50 8.22 22.37
C TYR A 197 6.52 8.56 23.88
N SER A 198 6.31 7.57 24.74
CA SER A 198 6.43 7.73 26.18
C SER A 198 7.84 7.48 26.74
N GLY A 199 8.81 7.14 25.89
CA GLY A 199 10.19 6.83 26.30
C GLY A 199 10.33 5.52 27.07
N CYS A 200 9.40 4.58 26.83
CA CYS A 200 9.33 3.27 27.51
C CYS A 200 9.75 2.09 26.60
N LEU A 201 10.43 2.34 25.50
CA LEU A 201 10.98 1.31 24.60
C LEU A 201 12.45 1.05 24.86
#